data_6d7bc3ba0e74ba636baa0d6c3411954d
#
_entry.id   6d7bc3ba0e74ba636baa0d6c3411954d
#
_cell.length_a   1.000
_cell.length_b   1.000
_cell.length_c   1.000
_cell.angle_alpha   90.00
_cell.angle_beta   90.00
_cell.angle_gamma   90.00
#
_symmetry.space_group_name_H-M   'P 1'
#
loop_
_entity.id
_entity.type
_entity.pdbx_description
1 polymer ?
#
loop_
_entity_poly.entity_id
_entity_poly.type
_entity_poly.pdbx_seq_one_letter_code
_entity_poly.pdbx_strand_id
1 'polypeptide(L)'
;VDRDKNVIQFADSISKKYINRFSFNNITFSNIKDLKEFKDIDYFIFDLGVSYFQLKDSQRGFSFLLNGKIDMGMGLNQFNGYDLINNISKNNLKNILKYFGEESFASQISNAIIKYRTKQKIKTTLELSEIINSVKFKKGKTNPATKSFQAIRMVVNQELSEIYKTLKYIIEHGKVNSKVIIVSFHSLEDLLVKRIINFYGKEKSISRYVPEKQNYSEDISVKILTKKPIQASQKEVIENPSSRSAKLRVFQKISKPINSLDRKDLKMEKYFQLEDECLKI
;
A
#
# COMPACT_ATOMS: atom_id res chain seq x y z
N VAL A 1 15.08 -5.25 -0.37
CA VAL A 1 14.02 -6.29 -0.22
C VAL A 1 12.96 -6.09 -1.28
N ASP A 2 12.40 -7.17 -1.81
CA ASP A 2 11.23 -7.17 -2.66
C ASP A 2 10.52 -8.52 -2.53
N ARG A 3 9.19 -8.53 -2.58
CA ARG A 3 8.39 -9.76 -2.50
C ARG A 3 8.23 -10.47 -3.84
N ASP A 4 8.51 -9.79 -4.96
CA ASP A 4 8.41 -10.34 -6.31
C ASP A 4 9.66 -11.16 -6.65
N LYS A 5 9.50 -12.48 -6.76
CA LYS A 5 10.60 -13.38 -7.16
C LYS A 5 11.18 -13.08 -8.54
N ASN A 6 10.41 -12.42 -9.42
CA ASN A 6 10.86 -12.12 -10.78
C ASN A 6 11.97 -11.05 -10.81
N VAL A 7 12.18 -10.31 -9.71
CA VAL A 7 13.30 -9.36 -9.62
C VAL A 7 14.62 -10.00 -9.19
N ILE A 8 14.65 -11.27 -8.78
CA ILE A 8 15.85 -11.97 -8.28
C ILE A 8 16.98 -11.91 -9.31
N GLN A 9 16.69 -12.21 -10.59
CA GLN A 9 17.71 -12.18 -11.65
C GLN A 9 18.34 -10.78 -11.85
N PHE A 10 17.57 -9.71 -11.65
CA PHE A 10 18.11 -8.36 -11.70
C PHE A 10 18.95 -8.05 -10.46
N ALA A 11 18.48 -8.48 -9.30
CA ALA A 11 19.22 -8.35 -8.04
C ALA A 11 20.56 -9.08 -8.08
N ASP A 12 20.60 -10.29 -8.65
CA ASP A 12 21.83 -11.07 -8.84
C ASP A 12 22.83 -10.35 -9.74
N SER A 13 22.36 -9.70 -10.80
CA SER A 13 23.23 -8.91 -11.68
C SER A 13 23.83 -7.70 -10.97
N ILE A 14 23.02 -7.03 -10.12
CA ILE A 14 23.49 -5.92 -9.29
C ILE A 14 24.49 -6.41 -8.23
N SER A 15 24.21 -7.54 -7.57
CA SER A 15 25.11 -8.13 -6.57
C SER A 15 26.50 -8.44 -7.15
N LYS A 16 26.56 -8.97 -8.37
CA LYS A 16 27.84 -9.21 -9.08
C LYS A 16 28.60 -7.93 -9.38
N LYS A 17 27.88 -6.84 -9.69
CA LYS A 17 28.49 -5.54 -9.99
C LYS A 17 28.96 -4.81 -8.73
N TYR A 18 28.28 -4.98 -7.61
CA TYR A 18 28.51 -4.24 -6.35
C TYR A 18 28.81 -5.22 -5.21
N ILE A 19 29.87 -6.01 -5.36
CA ILE A 19 30.32 -7.03 -4.39
C ILE A 19 30.45 -6.37 -3.00
N ASN A 20 29.92 -7.03 -1.98
CA ASN A 20 29.91 -6.57 -0.57
C ASN A 20 29.19 -5.22 -0.31
N ARG A 21 28.49 -4.66 -1.30
CA ARG A 21 27.78 -3.38 -1.18
C ARG A 21 26.28 -3.50 -1.43
N PHE A 22 25.83 -4.65 -1.90
CA PHE A 22 24.43 -4.92 -2.22
C PHE A 22 24.05 -6.33 -1.75
N SER A 23 22.94 -6.45 -1.05
CA SER A 23 22.30 -7.70 -0.71
C SER A 23 20.82 -7.65 -1.07
N PHE A 24 20.24 -8.76 -1.47
CA PHE A 24 18.83 -8.88 -1.81
C PHE A 24 18.16 -9.94 -0.96
N ASN A 25 16.96 -9.60 -0.44
CA ASN A 25 16.11 -10.53 0.31
C ASN A 25 14.73 -10.57 -0.32
N ASN A 26 14.28 -11.76 -0.74
CA ASN A 26 12.92 -11.95 -1.27
C ASN A 26 11.94 -12.16 -0.12
N ILE A 27 11.51 -11.05 0.50
CA ILE A 27 10.58 -11.01 1.64
C ILE A 27 9.59 -9.86 1.47
N THR A 28 8.49 -9.92 2.21
CA THR A 28 7.56 -8.78 2.33
C THR A 28 8.14 -7.68 3.22
N PHE A 29 7.62 -6.47 3.11
CA PHE A 29 8.05 -5.35 3.96
C PHE A 29 7.93 -5.66 5.44
N SER A 30 6.84 -6.29 5.85
CA SER A 30 6.58 -6.61 7.25
C SER A 30 7.59 -7.58 7.85
N ASN A 31 8.34 -8.30 7.02
CA ASN A 31 9.37 -9.26 7.44
C ASN A 31 10.78 -8.66 7.50
N ILE A 32 10.94 -7.33 7.39
CA ILE A 32 12.26 -6.67 7.59
C ILE A 32 12.87 -6.96 8.96
N LYS A 33 12.05 -7.38 9.93
CA LYS A 33 12.51 -7.83 11.25
C LYS A 33 13.50 -9.01 11.17
N ASP A 34 13.42 -9.80 10.10
CA ASP A 34 14.23 -11.00 9.90
C ASP A 34 15.61 -10.67 9.26
N LEU A 35 15.84 -9.40 8.88
CA LEU A 35 17.13 -8.94 8.39
C LEU A 35 18.13 -8.83 9.53
N LYS A 36 19.29 -9.48 9.38
CA LYS A 36 20.36 -9.47 10.39
C LYS A 36 20.83 -8.06 10.71
N GLU A 37 20.95 -7.23 9.67
CA GLU A 37 21.45 -5.84 9.74
C GLU A 37 20.38 -4.83 10.15
N PHE A 38 19.15 -5.27 10.47
CA PHE A 38 18.02 -4.36 10.71
C PHE A 38 18.34 -3.23 11.72
N LYS A 39 19.06 -3.55 12.79
CA LYS A 39 19.39 -2.58 13.86
C LYS A 39 20.47 -1.57 13.47
N ASP A 40 21.18 -1.81 12.36
CA ASP A 40 22.28 -0.95 11.89
C ASP A 40 21.87 -0.06 10.72
N ILE A 41 20.62 -0.19 10.23
CA ILE A 41 20.12 0.56 9.08
C ILE A 41 19.96 2.04 9.43
N ASP A 42 20.65 2.90 8.69
CA ASP A 42 20.56 4.36 8.82
C ASP A 42 19.42 4.97 7.99
N TYR A 43 19.10 4.36 6.82
CA TYR A 43 18.10 4.85 5.89
C TYR A 43 17.19 3.74 5.41
N PHE A 44 15.88 3.95 5.56
CA PHE A 44 14.85 3.11 4.96
C PHE A 44 14.21 3.89 3.82
N ILE A 45 14.17 3.29 2.62
CA ILE A 45 13.55 3.88 1.43
C ILE A 45 12.46 2.94 0.95
N PHE A 46 11.23 3.45 0.87
CA PHE A 46 10.06 2.73 0.38
C PHE A 46 9.54 3.41 -0.88
N ASP A 47 9.47 2.64 -1.96
CA ASP A 47 8.78 2.98 -3.19
C ASP A 47 7.55 2.07 -3.28
N LEU A 48 6.39 2.60 -2.86
CA LEU A 48 5.18 1.81 -2.70
C LEU A 48 4.47 1.59 -4.05
N GLY A 49 3.62 0.58 -4.12
CA GLY A 49 2.81 0.29 -5.28
C GLY A 49 3.42 -0.75 -6.24
N VAL A 50 3.03 -0.69 -7.51
CA VAL A 50 3.39 -1.67 -8.55
C VAL A 50 4.46 -1.14 -9.49
N SER A 51 5.35 -2.02 -9.93
CA SER A 51 6.34 -1.67 -10.93
C SER A 51 5.73 -1.60 -12.34
N TYR A 52 6.38 -0.85 -13.22
CA TYR A 52 6.01 -0.78 -14.64
C TYR A 52 6.03 -2.15 -15.33
N PHE A 53 6.99 -3.02 -14.97
CA PHE A 53 7.07 -4.39 -15.49
C PHE A 53 5.85 -5.21 -15.11
N GLN A 54 5.39 -5.13 -13.86
CA GLN A 54 4.19 -5.81 -13.41
C GLN A 54 2.93 -5.35 -14.17
N LEU A 55 2.82 -4.05 -14.47
CA LEU A 55 1.69 -3.50 -15.23
C LEU A 55 1.69 -3.95 -16.69
N LYS A 56 2.85 -4.20 -17.30
CA LYS A 56 2.96 -4.62 -18.71
C LYS A 56 2.85 -6.13 -18.92
N ASP A 57 3.06 -6.91 -17.89
CA ASP A 57 2.92 -8.35 -17.96
C ASP A 57 1.44 -8.77 -17.83
N SER A 58 0.84 -9.22 -18.94
CA SER A 58 -0.56 -9.66 -18.96
C SER A 58 -0.84 -10.82 -18.02
N GLN A 59 0.15 -11.69 -17.76
CA GLN A 59 0.00 -12.85 -16.87
C GLN A 59 -0.11 -12.44 -15.39
N ARG A 60 0.33 -11.24 -15.05
CA ARG A 60 0.25 -10.71 -13.68
C ARG A 60 -1.10 -10.07 -13.35
N GLY A 61 -1.93 -9.78 -14.34
CA GLY A 61 -3.31 -9.34 -14.16
C GLY A 61 -3.51 -7.94 -13.58
N PHE A 62 -2.50 -7.10 -13.52
CA PHE A 62 -2.62 -5.73 -13.01
C PHE A 62 -3.29 -4.76 -14.00
N SER A 63 -3.24 -5.06 -15.30
CA SER A 63 -3.77 -4.21 -16.33
C SER A 63 -5.19 -4.62 -16.75
N PHE A 64 -6.08 -3.66 -16.81
CA PHE A 64 -7.43 -3.81 -17.38
C PHE A 64 -7.45 -3.64 -18.92
N LEU A 65 -6.30 -3.33 -19.53
CA LEU A 65 -6.16 -3.18 -20.99
C LEU A 65 -5.59 -4.42 -21.65
N LEU A 66 -4.92 -5.29 -20.89
CA LEU A 66 -4.30 -6.50 -21.37
C LEU A 66 -5.14 -7.70 -20.93
N ASN A 67 -5.34 -8.67 -21.86
CA ASN A 67 -6.03 -9.91 -21.52
C ASN A 67 -5.09 -10.86 -20.77
N GLY A 68 -5.37 -11.15 -19.54
CA GLY A 68 -4.58 -12.03 -18.70
C GLY A 68 -5.38 -12.62 -17.55
N LYS A 69 -4.75 -13.50 -16.78
CA LYS A 69 -5.35 -14.04 -15.54
C LYS A 69 -5.54 -12.90 -14.54
N ILE A 70 -6.57 -12.98 -13.70
CA ILE A 70 -6.78 -12.03 -12.60
C ILE A 70 -5.91 -12.47 -11.41
N ASP A 71 -4.59 -12.35 -11.53
CA ASP A 71 -3.67 -12.67 -10.43
C ASP A 71 -3.58 -11.48 -9.46
N MET A 72 -3.08 -10.34 -9.91
CA MET A 72 -2.85 -9.11 -9.15
C MET A 72 -1.93 -9.28 -7.93
N GLY A 73 -1.27 -10.42 -7.78
CA GLY A 73 -0.31 -10.67 -6.71
C GLY A 73 1.07 -10.10 -7.02
N MET A 74 1.66 -9.37 -6.07
CA MET A 74 3.04 -8.88 -6.19
C MET A 74 4.09 -9.93 -5.84
N GLY A 75 3.67 -11.10 -5.35
CA GLY A 75 4.51 -12.20 -4.87
C GLY A 75 4.29 -12.46 -3.37
N LEU A 76 4.55 -13.69 -2.94
CA LEU A 76 4.34 -14.14 -1.55
C LEU A 76 2.90 -13.88 -1.04
N ASN A 77 1.92 -13.95 -1.93
CA ASN A 77 0.52 -13.74 -1.61
C ASN A 77 -0.15 -15.03 -1.12
N GLN A 78 -1.12 -14.92 -0.23
CA GLN A 78 -1.91 -16.06 0.27
C GLN A 78 -3.07 -16.41 -0.68
N PHE A 79 -3.59 -15.42 -1.40
CA PHE A 79 -4.65 -15.56 -2.41
C PHE A 79 -4.40 -14.56 -3.55
N ASN A 80 -5.12 -14.69 -4.63
CA ASN A 80 -5.00 -13.84 -5.82
C ASN A 80 -6.31 -13.11 -6.15
N GLY A 81 -6.31 -12.27 -7.17
CA GLY A 81 -7.49 -11.50 -7.58
C GLY A 81 -8.63 -12.38 -8.10
N TYR A 82 -8.33 -13.54 -8.73
CA TYR A 82 -9.33 -14.49 -9.16
C TYR A 82 -10.09 -15.09 -7.96
N ASP A 83 -9.37 -15.50 -6.91
CA ASP A 83 -9.95 -16.03 -5.70
C ASP A 83 -10.85 -14.99 -5.03
N LEU A 84 -10.33 -13.76 -4.90
CA LEU A 84 -11.08 -12.64 -4.33
C LEU A 84 -12.39 -12.40 -5.08
N ILE A 85 -12.34 -12.16 -6.39
CA ILE A 85 -13.51 -11.78 -7.20
C ILE A 85 -14.55 -12.90 -7.24
N ASN A 86 -14.12 -14.16 -7.28
CA ASN A 86 -15.03 -15.27 -7.42
C ASN A 86 -15.59 -15.84 -6.11
N ASN A 87 -14.99 -15.53 -4.95
CA ASN A 87 -15.41 -16.15 -3.68
C ASN A 87 -15.91 -15.15 -2.63
N ILE A 88 -15.42 -13.90 -2.63
CA ILE A 88 -15.78 -12.92 -1.60
C ILE A 88 -17.29 -12.63 -1.54
N SER A 89 -17.80 -12.30 -0.35
CA SER A 89 -19.19 -11.88 -0.18
C SER A 89 -19.51 -10.59 -0.95
N LYS A 90 -20.77 -10.43 -1.40
CA LYS A 90 -21.22 -9.21 -2.08
C LYS A 90 -20.96 -7.95 -1.26
N ASN A 91 -21.21 -8.01 0.06
CA ASN A 91 -21.04 -6.85 0.94
C ASN A 91 -19.58 -6.46 1.07
N ASN A 92 -18.69 -7.42 1.24
CA ASN A 92 -17.25 -7.16 1.32
C ASN A 92 -16.71 -6.65 -0.01
N LEU A 93 -17.13 -7.23 -1.15
CA LEU A 93 -16.74 -6.72 -2.47
C LEU A 93 -17.17 -5.25 -2.66
N LYS A 94 -18.42 -4.90 -2.32
CA LYS A 94 -18.89 -3.52 -2.33
C LYS A 94 -18.03 -2.61 -1.46
N ASN A 95 -17.71 -3.05 -0.23
CA ASN A 95 -16.92 -2.27 0.70
C ASN A 95 -15.47 -2.10 0.23
N ILE A 96 -14.86 -3.13 -0.36
CA ILE A 96 -13.52 -3.05 -0.98
C ILE A 96 -13.53 -1.98 -2.08
N LEU A 97 -14.45 -2.09 -3.04
CA LEU A 97 -14.55 -1.12 -4.13
C LEU A 97 -14.77 0.31 -3.62
N LYS A 98 -15.64 0.47 -2.61
CA LYS A 98 -15.96 1.77 -2.02
C LYS A 98 -14.79 2.38 -1.26
N TYR A 99 -14.12 1.61 -0.40
CA TYR A 99 -13.13 2.16 0.51
C TYR A 99 -11.72 2.18 -0.10
N PHE A 100 -11.26 1.10 -0.72
CA PHE A 100 -9.93 1.06 -1.33
C PHE A 100 -9.86 1.73 -2.70
N GLY A 101 -10.96 1.65 -3.48
CA GLY A 101 -11.03 2.26 -4.80
C GLY A 101 -11.63 3.67 -4.81
N GLU A 102 -12.21 4.14 -3.69
CA GLU A 102 -13.01 5.37 -3.70
C GLU A 102 -14.03 5.35 -4.85
N GLU A 103 -14.64 4.17 -5.10
CA GLU A 103 -15.52 3.93 -6.25
C GLU A 103 -16.95 4.31 -5.92
N SER A 104 -17.48 5.30 -6.61
CA SER A 104 -18.86 5.77 -6.43
C SER A 104 -19.92 4.77 -6.90
N PHE A 105 -19.57 3.93 -7.88
CA PHE A 105 -20.45 2.87 -8.42
C PHE A 105 -20.22 1.50 -7.76
N ALA A 106 -19.61 1.47 -6.56
CA ALA A 106 -19.23 0.23 -5.86
C ALA A 106 -20.40 -0.76 -5.71
N SER A 107 -21.61 -0.27 -5.43
CA SER A 107 -22.82 -1.12 -5.29
C SER A 107 -23.23 -1.74 -6.61
N GLN A 108 -23.28 -0.96 -7.67
CA GLN A 108 -23.67 -1.42 -9.01
C GLN A 108 -22.63 -2.41 -9.57
N ILE A 109 -21.34 -2.08 -9.42
CA ILE A 109 -20.24 -2.95 -9.88
C ILE A 109 -20.26 -4.28 -9.12
N SER A 110 -20.38 -4.24 -7.77
CA SER A 110 -20.47 -5.48 -6.99
C SER A 110 -21.67 -6.34 -7.38
N ASN A 111 -22.85 -5.73 -7.63
CA ASN A 111 -24.02 -6.45 -8.12
C ASN A 111 -23.78 -7.12 -9.48
N ALA A 112 -23.14 -6.42 -10.42
CA ALA A 112 -22.84 -6.93 -11.75
C ALA A 112 -21.85 -8.12 -11.67
N ILE A 113 -20.78 -8.00 -10.88
CA ILE A 113 -19.80 -9.07 -10.65
C ILE A 113 -20.50 -10.31 -10.04
N ILE A 114 -21.29 -10.13 -8.98
CA ILE A 114 -22.01 -11.24 -8.36
C ILE A 114 -22.96 -11.90 -9.35
N LYS A 115 -23.76 -11.12 -10.09
CA LYS A 115 -24.69 -11.62 -11.12
C LYS A 115 -23.96 -12.42 -12.22
N TYR A 116 -22.78 -11.98 -12.63
CA TYR A 116 -21.99 -12.66 -13.64
C TYR A 116 -21.43 -13.98 -13.12
N ARG A 117 -20.75 -13.95 -11.95
CA ARG A 117 -20.08 -15.13 -11.40
C ARG A 117 -21.04 -16.25 -10.93
N THR A 118 -22.34 -15.94 -10.71
CA THR A 118 -23.35 -17.01 -10.46
C THR A 118 -23.62 -17.87 -11.70
N LYS A 119 -23.33 -17.36 -12.90
CA LYS A 119 -23.48 -18.11 -14.15
C LYS A 119 -22.19 -18.82 -14.54
N GLN A 120 -21.06 -18.11 -14.46
CA GLN A 120 -19.73 -18.62 -14.77
C GLN A 120 -18.66 -17.82 -14.05
N LYS A 121 -17.55 -18.46 -13.69
CA LYS A 121 -16.42 -17.79 -13.05
C LYS A 121 -15.80 -16.73 -13.96
N ILE A 122 -15.41 -15.59 -13.37
CA ILE A 122 -14.68 -14.51 -14.06
C ILE A 122 -13.21 -14.92 -14.09
N LYS A 123 -12.64 -15.13 -15.28
CA LYS A 123 -11.32 -15.73 -15.46
C LYS A 123 -10.25 -14.71 -15.87
N THR A 124 -10.65 -13.69 -16.62
CA THR A 124 -9.69 -12.76 -17.22
C THR A 124 -9.92 -11.31 -16.83
N THR A 125 -8.86 -10.52 -16.93
CA THR A 125 -8.89 -9.08 -16.68
C THR A 125 -9.83 -8.35 -17.62
N LEU A 126 -9.93 -8.76 -18.88
CA LEU A 126 -10.87 -8.16 -19.83
C LEU A 126 -12.33 -8.46 -19.46
N GLU A 127 -12.68 -9.71 -19.10
CA GLU A 127 -14.04 -10.05 -18.62
C GLU A 127 -14.42 -9.17 -17.41
N LEU A 128 -13.51 -9.04 -16.44
CA LEU A 128 -13.75 -8.17 -15.29
C LEU A 128 -13.92 -6.70 -15.69
N SER A 129 -13.06 -6.20 -16.59
CA SER A 129 -13.14 -4.83 -17.10
C SER A 129 -14.45 -4.57 -17.84
N GLU A 130 -14.92 -5.51 -18.68
CA GLU A 130 -16.19 -5.42 -19.40
C GLU A 130 -17.40 -5.38 -18.44
N ILE A 131 -17.41 -6.22 -17.40
CA ILE A 131 -18.44 -6.19 -16.36
C ILE A 131 -18.49 -4.82 -15.68
N ILE A 132 -17.34 -4.24 -15.34
CA ILE A 132 -17.28 -2.91 -14.73
C ILE A 132 -17.78 -1.85 -15.70
N ASN A 133 -17.35 -1.91 -16.95
CA ASN A 133 -17.74 -0.96 -17.99
C ASN A 133 -19.22 -1.02 -18.35
N SER A 134 -19.89 -2.19 -18.16
CA SER A 134 -21.34 -2.34 -18.40
C SER A 134 -22.19 -1.51 -17.44
N VAL A 135 -21.66 -1.13 -16.27
CA VAL A 135 -22.40 -0.35 -15.27
C VAL A 135 -21.84 1.07 -15.07
N LYS A 136 -20.65 1.34 -15.59
CA LYS A 136 -19.99 2.62 -15.43
C LYS A 136 -19.46 3.13 -16.76
N PHE A 137 -20.14 4.12 -17.32
CA PHE A 137 -19.71 4.74 -18.58
C PHE A 137 -18.46 5.59 -18.39
N LYS A 138 -17.61 5.61 -19.42
CA LYS A 138 -16.41 6.43 -19.45
C LYS A 138 -16.79 7.92 -19.42
N LYS A 139 -16.41 8.62 -18.34
CA LYS A 139 -16.47 10.06 -18.25
C LYS A 139 -15.05 10.62 -18.13
N GLY A 140 -14.60 11.34 -19.16
CA GLY A 140 -13.26 11.92 -19.17
C GLY A 140 -12.13 10.95 -19.57
N LYS A 141 -10.89 11.27 -19.16
CA LYS A 141 -9.66 10.56 -19.58
C LYS A 141 -9.39 9.24 -18.81
N THR A 142 -9.98 9.04 -17.64
CA THR A 142 -9.71 7.88 -16.79
C THR A 142 -10.59 6.69 -17.19
N ASN A 143 -9.99 5.50 -17.32
CA ASN A 143 -10.74 4.27 -17.58
C ASN A 143 -11.67 3.94 -16.41
N PRO A 144 -12.94 3.54 -16.64
CA PRO A 144 -13.87 3.20 -15.57
C PRO A 144 -13.36 2.12 -14.62
N ALA A 145 -12.60 1.13 -15.10
CA ALA A 145 -12.09 0.02 -14.31
C ALA A 145 -10.91 0.39 -13.38
N THR A 146 -10.25 1.53 -13.57
CA THR A 146 -9.03 1.93 -12.83
C THR A 146 -9.18 1.79 -11.33
N LYS A 147 -10.24 2.38 -10.75
CA LYS A 147 -10.49 2.39 -9.31
C LYS A 147 -10.77 1.00 -8.75
N SER A 148 -11.53 0.20 -9.51
CA SER A 148 -11.87 -1.16 -9.11
C SER A 148 -10.65 -2.08 -9.14
N PHE A 149 -9.81 -2.00 -10.17
CA PHE A 149 -8.56 -2.76 -10.25
C PHE A 149 -7.59 -2.36 -9.13
N GLN A 150 -7.45 -1.06 -8.86
CA GLN A 150 -6.66 -0.57 -7.72
C GLN A 150 -7.16 -1.18 -6.39
N ALA A 151 -8.47 -1.16 -6.15
CA ALA A 151 -9.05 -1.69 -4.91
C ALA A 151 -8.76 -3.19 -4.72
N ILE A 152 -8.93 -3.99 -5.78
CA ILE A 152 -8.67 -5.42 -5.77
C ILE A 152 -7.19 -5.68 -5.50
N ARG A 153 -6.29 -4.98 -6.23
CA ARG A 153 -4.84 -5.08 -6.07
C ARG A 153 -4.41 -4.82 -4.63
N MET A 154 -4.90 -3.71 -4.05
CA MET A 154 -4.51 -3.31 -2.69
C MET A 154 -4.86 -4.38 -1.66
N VAL A 155 -6.03 -4.97 -1.78
CA VAL A 155 -6.49 -6.01 -0.84
C VAL A 155 -5.76 -7.33 -1.07
N VAL A 156 -5.56 -7.75 -2.32
CA VAL A 156 -4.78 -8.96 -2.65
C VAL A 156 -3.37 -8.90 -2.07
N ASN A 157 -2.76 -7.72 -2.07
CA ASN A 157 -1.40 -7.53 -1.59
C ASN A 157 -1.33 -7.05 -0.14
N GLN A 158 -2.48 -6.84 0.52
CA GLN A 158 -2.55 -6.32 1.89
C GLN A 158 -1.74 -5.03 2.08
N GLU A 159 -1.77 -4.14 1.09
CA GLU A 159 -0.86 -3.01 0.98
C GLU A 159 -0.87 -2.13 2.24
N LEU A 160 -2.04 -1.87 2.83
CA LEU A 160 -2.15 -1.05 4.04
C LEU A 160 -1.61 -1.79 5.29
N SER A 161 -1.90 -3.07 5.44
CA SER A 161 -1.39 -3.88 6.55
C SER A 161 0.13 -4.02 6.51
N GLU A 162 0.71 -4.19 5.32
CA GLU A 162 2.16 -4.25 5.13
C GLU A 162 2.84 -2.92 5.52
N ILE A 163 2.31 -1.78 5.06
CA ILE A 163 2.82 -0.45 5.44
C ILE A 163 2.72 -0.26 6.96
N TYR A 164 1.57 -0.57 7.57
CA TYR A 164 1.34 -0.42 9.00
C TYR A 164 2.35 -1.24 9.82
N LYS A 165 2.45 -2.54 9.55
CA LYS A 165 3.35 -3.45 10.28
C LYS A 165 4.80 -2.99 10.18
N THR A 166 5.22 -2.63 8.96
CA THR A 166 6.59 -2.24 8.67
C THR A 166 6.98 -0.94 9.35
N LEU A 167 6.19 0.11 9.18
CA LEU A 167 6.52 1.43 9.77
C LEU A 167 6.45 1.40 11.29
N LYS A 168 5.45 0.71 11.85
CA LYS A 168 5.37 0.47 13.29
C LYS A 168 6.65 -0.20 13.79
N TYR A 169 7.07 -1.29 13.14
CA TYR A 169 8.25 -2.04 13.55
C TYR A 169 9.54 -1.20 13.48
N ILE A 170 9.73 -0.42 12.39
CA ILE A 170 10.87 0.48 12.26
C ILE A 170 10.90 1.51 13.38
N ILE A 171 9.76 2.14 13.67
CA ILE A 171 9.69 3.18 14.71
C ILE A 171 9.95 2.59 16.09
N GLU A 172 9.41 1.42 16.38
CA GLU A 172 9.57 0.77 17.69
C GLU A 172 10.96 0.16 17.88
N HIS A 173 11.56 -0.45 16.85
CA HIS A 173 12.76 -1.29 16.97
C HIS A 173 13.98 -0.84 16.17
N GLY A 174 13.81 0.04 15.17
CA GLY A 174 14.91 0.52 14.33
C GLY A 174 15.92 1.38 15.09
N LYS A 175 17.05 1.64 14.46
CA LYS A 175 18.13 2.48 14.99
C LYS A 175 17.65 3.90 15.26
N VAL A 176 18.02 4.47 16.42
CA VAL A 176 17.82 5.90 16.70
C VAL A 176 18.64 6.72 15.71
N ASN A 177 18.10 7.84 15.26
CA ASN A 177 18.58 8.69 14.18
C ASN A 177 18.43 8.12 12.76
N SER A 178 17.91 6.91 12.58
CA SER A 178 17.56 6.43 11.24
C SER A 178 16.49 7.32 10.60
N LYS A 179 16.57 7.46 9.27
CA LYS A 179 15.60 8.20 8.48
C LYS A 179 14.77 7.26 7.61
N VAL A 180 13.50 7.57 7.52
CA VAL A 180 12.55 6.79 6.69
C VAL A 180 11.99 7.70 5.61
N ILE A 181 12.17 7.30 4.36
CA ILE A 181 11.76 7.99 3.15
C ILE A 181 10.70 7.12 2.48
N ILE A 182 9.51 7.67 2.23
CA ILE A 182 8.40 6.91 1.69
C ILE A 182 7.82 7.66 0.50
N VAL A 183 7.76 6.99 -0.65
CA VAL A 183 7.05 7.44 -1.84
C VAL A 183 5.77 6.63 -1.95
N SER A 184 4.63 7.31 -1.95
CA SER A 184 3.29 6.73 -2.12
C SER A 184 2.63 7.28 -3.39
N PHE A 185 1.76 6.49 -4.01
CA PHE A 185 1.14 6.84 -5.30
C PHE A 185 -0.37 7.04 -5.23
N HIS A 186 -1.00 6.78 -4.09
CA HIS A 186 -2.41 7.06 -3.90
C HIS A 186 -2.75 7.61 -2.51
N SER A 187 -3.98 8.14 -2.39
CA SER A 187 -4.46 8.87 -1.22
C SER A 187 -4.45 8.05 0.08
N LEU A 188 -4.76 6.75 0.01
CA LEU A 188 -4.86 5.91 1.20
C LEU A 188 -3.50 5.55 1.79
N GLU A 189 -2.48 5.28 0.94
CA GLU A 189 -1.11 5.08 1.40
C GLU A 189 -0.60 6.34 2.12
N ASP A 190 -0.72 7.51 1.46
CA ASP A 190 -0.29 8.78 2.03
C ASP A 190 -1.02 9.10 3.35
N LEU A 191 -2.33 8.82 3.41
CA LEU A 191 -3.12 9.01 4.63
C LEU A 191 -2.65 8.11 5.77
N LEU A 192 -2.40 6.83 5.49
CA LEU A 192 -1.91 5.86 6.48
C LEU A 192 -0.54 6.27 7.01
N VAL A 193 0.40 6.55 6.11
CA VAL A 193 1.76 7.02 6.45
C VAL A 193 1.68 8.30 7.31
N LYS A 194 0.87 9.29 6.91
CA LYS A 194 0.67 10.53 7.66
C LYS A 194 0.14 10.26 9.08
N ARG A 195 -0.83 9.34 9.23
CA ARG A 195 -1.41 9.01 10.53
C ARG A 195 -0.41 8.33 11.44
N ILE A 196 0.36 7.38 10.93
CA ILE A 196 1.44 6.71 11.67
C ILE A 196 2.49 7.74 12.14
N ILE A 197 2.99 8.57 11.23
CA ILE A 197 3.99 9.58 11.56
C ILE A 197 3.46 10.58 12.61
N ASN A 198 2.19 11.00 12.47
CA ASN A 198 1.59 11.94 13.42
C ASN A 198 1.34 11.32 14.80
N PHE A 199 1.06 10.03 14.88
CA PHE A 199 0.89 9.35 16.18
C PHE A 199 2.16 9.41 17.02
N TYR A 200 3.31 9.21 16.38
CA TYR A 200 4.61 9.18 17.05
C TYR A 200 5.35 10.54 17.07
N GLY A 201 4.95 11.47 16.23
CA GLY A 201 5.69 12.73 16.00
C GLY A 201 4.95 14.01 16.36
N LYS A 202 3.73 13.91 16.91
CA LYS A 202 2.99 15.08 17.39
C LYS A 202 2.76 14.99 18.88
N GLU A 203 2.92 16.12 19.54
CA GLU A 203 2.43 16.29 20.91
C GLU A 203 0.92 16.01 20.93
N LYS A 204 0.50 15.19 21.88
CA LYS A 204 -0.94 15.01 22.13
C LYS A 204 -1.49 16.35 22.62
N SER A 205 -2.40 16.96 21.88
CA SER A 205 -3.07 18.17 22.35
C SER A 205 -3.82 17.88 23.63
N ILE A 206 -3.41 18.50 24.70
CA ILE A 206 -4.10 18.45 25.98
C ILE A 206 -5.37 19.27 25.83
N SER A 207 -6.47 18.81 26.40
CA SER A 207 -7.68 19.61 26.55
C SER A 207 -7.33 20.93 27.24
N ARG A 208 -7.90 22.06 26.76
CA ARG A 208 -7.71 23.42 27.36
C ARG A 208 -8.03 23.49 28.85
N TYR A 209 -8.57 22.43 29.43
CA TYR A 209 -9.00 22.34 30.82
C TYR A 209 -8.02 21.58 31.73
N VAL A 210 -6.85 21.13 31.22
CA VAL A 210 -5.86 20.44 32.03
C VAL A 210 -4.73 21.43 32.37
N PRO A 211 -4.37 21.62 33.66
CA PRO A 211 -3.28 22.52 34.06
C PRO A 211 -1.94 22.12 33.45
N GLU A 212 -1.16 23.10 33.04
CA GLU A 212 0.11 23.00 32.26
C GLU A 212 1.29 22.34 33.00
N LYS A 213 1.11 21.34 33.83
CA LYS A 213 2.21 20.72 34.57
C LYS A 213 2.36 19.24 34.29
N GLN A 214 2.70 18.89 33.04
CA GLN A 214 3.40 17.63 32.74
C GLN A 214 4.23 17.82 31.48
N ASN A 215 5.55 17.55 31.56
CA ASN A 215 6.49 17.59 30.46
C ASN A 215 6.15 16.50 29.42
N TYR A 216 5.25 16.80 28.48
CA TYR A 216 4.82 15.88 27.41
C TYR A 216 5.78 15.79 26.22
N SER A 217 6.96 16.44 26.30
CA SER A 217 8.02 16.33 25.28
C SER A 217 8.66 14.94 25.21
N GLU A 218 8.47 14.09 26.23
CA GLU A 218 9.05 12.75 26.28
C GLU A 218 8.34 11.72 25.41
N ASP A 219 7.10 11.99 24.95
CA ASP A 219 6.31 11.07 24.15
C ASP A 219 6.63 11.12 22.64
N ILE A 220 7.44 12.09 22.17
CA ILE A 220 7.77 12.23 20.77
C ILE A 220 8.94 11.33 20.41
N SER A 221 8.67 10.33 19.56
CA SER A 221 9.70 9.39 19.10
C SER A 221 10.07 9.55 17.63
N VAL A 222 9.36 10.41 16.91
CA VAL A 222 9.58 10.70 15.49
C VAL A 222 9.64 12.20 15.24
N LYS A 223 10.71 12.66 14.60
CA LYS A 223 10.83 14.02 14.04
C LYS A 223 10.31 14.03 12.61
N ILE A 224 9.23 14.78 12.36
CA ILE A 224 8.64 14.93 11.04
C ILE A 224 9.50 15.90 10.22
N LEU A 225 10.17 15.42 9.16
CA LEU A 225 11.02 16.24 8.30
C LEU A 225 10.23 16.89 7.16
N THR A 226 9.13 16.26 6.70
CA THR A 226 8.23 16.83 5.69
C THR A 226 6.83 17.05 6.28
N LYS A 227 6.51 18.27 6.70
CA LYS A 227 5.15 18.61 7.21
C LYS A 227 4.06 18.40 6.16
N LYS A 228 4.34 18.76 4.90
CA LYS A 228 3.52 18.46 3.72
C LYS A 228 4.27 17.46 2.85
N PRO A 229 3.56 16.58 2.10
CA PRO A 229 4.25 15.69 1.17
C PRO A 229 4.92 16.51 0.07
N ILE A 230 6.12 16.11 -0.32
CA ILE A 230 6.79 16.64 -1.52
C ILE A 230 6.14 15.94 -2.72
N GLN A 231 5.79 16.71 -3.74
CA GLN A 231 5.17 16.22 -4.97
C GLN A 231 6.09 16.49 -6.16
N ALA A 232 5.95 15.73 -7.22
CA ALA A 232 6.69 15.91 -8.46
C ALA A 232 6.41 17.31 -9.06
N SER A 233 7.45 17.95 -9.58
CA SER A 233 7.31 19.20 -10.32
C SER A 233 6.58 18.99 -11.65
N GLN A 234 6.05 20.05 -12.25
CA GLN A 234 5.43 19.96 -13.58
C GLN A 234 6.42 19.43 -14.64
N LYS A 235 7.69 19.83 -14.55
CA LYS A 235 8.74 19.35 -15.43
C LYS A 235 8.93 17.84 -15.29
N GLU A 236 9.04 17.35 -14.08
CA GLU A 236 9.17 15.93 -13.79
C GLU A 236 7.96 15.12 -14.27
N VAL A 237 6.74 15.65 -14.11
CA VAL A 237 5.51 14.98 -14.60
C VAL A 237 5.48 14.88 -16.13
N ILE A 238 6.04 15.87 -16.85
CA ILE A 238 6.15 15.82 -18.31
C ILE A 238 7.16 14.75 -18.73
N GLU A 239 8.32 14.70 -18.07
CA GLU A 239 9.40 13.74 -18.35
C GLU A 239 9.04 12.32 -17.91
N ASN A 240 8.34 12.20 -16.77
CA ASN A 240 7.89 10.95 -16.17
C ASN A 240 6.43 11.05 -15.73
N PRO A 241 5.44 10.76 -16.59
CA PRO A 241 4.01 10.85 -16.27
C PRO A 241 3.58 9.98 -15.07
N SER A 242 4.32 8.94 -14.74
CA SER A 242 4.05 8.08 -13.57
C SER A 242 4.26 8.81 -12.23
N SER A 243 5.10 9.85 -12.20
CA SER A 243 5.36 10.65 -11.00
C SER A 243 4.20 11.56 -10.59
N ARG A 244 3.20 11.76 -11.46
CA ARG A 244 2.07 12.69 -11.24
C ARG A 244 1.37 12.52 -9.88
N SER A 245 1.23 11.30 -9.42
CA SER A 245 0.54 10.97 -8.17
C SER A 245 1.49 10.73 -7.00
N ALA A 246 2.79 10.77 -7.24
CA ALA A 246 3.81 10.50 -6.23
C ALA A 246 3.80 11.55 -5.11
N LYS A 247 3.88 11.06 -3.88
CA LYS A 247 3.94 11.87 -2.66
C LYS A 247 5.05 11.32 -1.78
N LEU A 248 6.07 12.14 -1.55
CA LEU A 248 7.20 11.76 -0.72
C LEU A 248 7.05 12.34 0.69
N ARG A 249 7.19 11.47 1.69
CA ARG A 249 7.28 11.84 3.11
C ARG A 249 8.57 11.34 3.72
N VAL A 250 9.12 12.15 4.62
CA VAL A 250 10.35 11.81 5.35
C VAL A 250 10.16 12.10 6.82
N PHE A 251 10.61 11.15 7.64
CA PHE A 251 10.72 11.32 9.08
C PHE A 251 12.03 10.71 9.60
N GLN A 252 12.41 11.09 10.80
CA GLN A 252 13.56 10.57 11.53
C GLN A 252 13.10 9.98 12.85
N LYS A 253 13.53 8.77 13.17
CA LYS A 253 13.36 8.21 14.51
C LYS A 253 14.32 8.91 15.47
N ILE A 254 13.81 9.50 16.56
CA ILE A 254 14.63 10.26 17.52
C ILE A 254 14.73 9.57 18.90
N SER A 255 13.75 8.73 19.24
CA SER A 255 13.76 7.97 20.49
C SER A 255 13.01 6.64 20.33
N LYS A 256 13.05 5.79 21.35
CA LYS A 256 12.15 4.64 21.46
C LYS A 256 10.77 5.15 21.92
N PRO A 257 9.67 4.75 21.26
CA PRO A 257 8.34 5.19 21.69
C PRO A 257 7.94 4.59 23.03
N ILE A 258 7.25 5.37 23.86
CA ILE A 258 6.65 4.92 25.11
C ILE A 258 5.39 4.11 24.82
N ASN A 259 4.59 4.58 23.86
CA ASN A 259 3.33 3.94 23.49
C ASN A 259 3.47 3.20 22.17
N SER A 260 2.95 1.96 22.10
CA SER A 260 2.86 1.20 20.87
C SER A 260 1.59 1.57 20.11
N LEU A 261 1.71 1.76 18.78
CA LEU A 261 0.58 2.08 17.90
C LEU A 261 -0.35 0.88 17.72
N ASP A 262 -1.64 1.07 17.95
CA ASP A 262 -2.69 0.10 17.59
C ASP A 262 -3.41 0.55 16.31
N ARG A 263 -4.02 -0.40 15.56
CA ARG A 263 -4.80 -0.10 14.35
C ARG A 263 -5.95 0.89 14.61
N LYS A 264 -6.59 0.82 15.79
CA LYS A 264 -7.67 1.73 16.23
C LYS A 264 -7.22 3.19 16.34
N ASP A 265 -5.96 3.43 16.70
CA ASP A 265 -5.42 4.80 16.83
C ASP A 265 -5.35 5.51 15.48
N LEU A 266 -5.32 4.73 14.38
CA LEU A 266 -5.26 5.23 13.02
C LEU A 266 -6.63 5.63 12.45
N LYS A 267 -7.74 5.29 13.12
CA LYS A 267 -9.12 5.51 12.60
C LYS A 267 -9.30 4.93 11.18
N MET A 268 -8.69 3.77 10.93
CA MET A 268 -8.72 3.05 9.65
C MET A 268 -9.13 1.58 9.83
N GLU A 269 -9.79 1.21 10.91
CA GLU A 269 -10.11 -0.16 11.30
C GLU A 269 -10.84 -0.92 10.20
N LYS A 270 -11.80 -0.26 9.53
CA LYS A 270 -12.58 -0.87 8.45
C LYS A 270 -11.74 -1.37 7.27
N TYR A 271 -10.59 -0.73 7.01
CA TYR A 271 -9.68 -1.16 5.94
C TYR A 271 -8.95 -2.43 6.36
N PHE A 272 -8.39 -2.44 7.56
CA PHE A 272 -7.68 -3.60 8.10
C PHE A 272 -8.60 -4.80 8.30
N GLN A 273 -9.84 -4.58 8.77
CA GLN A 273 -10.85 -5.65 8.89
C GLN A 273 -11.16 -6.27 7.54
N LEU A 274 -11.31 -5.47 6.48
CA LEU A 274 -11.55 -6.00 5.14
C LEU A 274 -10.36 -6.79 4.60
N GLU A 275 -9.11 -6.33 4.83
CA GLU A 275 -7.93 -7.11 4.48
C GLU A 275 -7.87 -8.44 5.25
N ASP A 276 -8.16 -8.43 6.57
CA ASP A 276 -8.16 -9.63 7.42
C ASP A 276 -9.28 -10.61 7.03
N GLU A 277 -10.47 -10.12 6.65
CA GLU A 277 -11.57 -10.95 6.15
C GLU A 277 -11.26 -11.62 4.82
N CYS A 278 -10.50 -10.96 3.95
CA CYS A 278 -10.07 -11.53 2.67
C CYS A 278 -9.05 -12.66 2.82
N LEU A 279 -8.32 -12.72 3.94
CA LEU A 279 -7.42 -13.85 4.24
C LEU A 279 -8.16 -15.16 4.55
N LYS A 280 -9.48 -15.11 4.73
CA LYS A 280 -10.32 -16.27 5.02
C LYS A 280 -10.97 -16.89 3.77
N ILE A 281 -10.68 -16.33 2.59
CA ILE A 281 -11.15 -16.82 1.29
C ILE A 281 -10.36 -18.05 0.86
#